data_9e791d9a82dbb0d37fedd514b0e95a02
#
_entry.id   9e791d9a82dbb0d37fedd514b0e95a02
#
_cell.length_a   1.000
_cell.length_b   1.000
_cell.length_c   1.000
_cell.angle_alpha   90.00
_cell.angle_beta   90.00
_cell.angle_gamma   90.00
#
_symmetry.space_group_name_H-M   'P 1'
#
loop_
_entity.id
_entity.type
_entity.pdbx_description
1 polymer ?
#
loop_
_entity_poly.entity_id
_entity_poly.type
_entity_poly.pdbx_seq_one_letter_code
_entity_poly.pdbx_strand_id
1 'polypeptide(L)'
;MSILAIDYGDAHTGLAVSDATNTIPGYTTTVHSRRLEPLLEAVSRLAADYAVTEIVLGYPKNMDGTLGERAEKAEALSKVLEERFALPVRLWDERRTTIDAHAILFQSGKNGKKRKGMVDAVAASLILEGYLTYRKEQERHD
;
A
#
# COMPACT_ATOMS: atom_id res chain seq x y z
N MET A 1 8.68 12.40 -9.36
CA MET A 1 9.10 11.27 -8.52
C MET A 1 8.04 10.97 -7.49
N SER A 2 7.63 9.72 -7.39
CA SER A 2 6.53 9.35 -6.51
C SER A 2 6.83 8.07 -5.74
N ILE A 3 6.05 7.84 -4.68
CA ILE A 3 6.13 6.63 -3.87
C ILE A 3 4.83 5.86 -4.07
N LEU A 4 4.94 4.56 -4.29
CA LEU A 4 3.78 3.67 -4.43
C LEU A 4 3.60 2.84 -3.17
N ALA A 5 2.41 2.90 -2.58
CA ALA A 5 2.06 2.05 -1.43
C ALA A 5 1.14 0.93 -1.90
N ILE A 6 1.34 -0.26 -1.35
CA ILE A 6 0.59 -1.47 -1.70
C ILE A 6 0.03 -2.12 -0.43
N ASP A 7 -1.27 -2.35 -0.41
CA ASP A 7 -1.92 -3.17 0.61
C ASP A 7 -2.32 -4.49 -0.05
N TYR A 8 -1.46 -5.51 0.11
CA TYR A 8 -1.58 -6.77 -0.61
C TYR A 8 -2.60 -7.71 0.05
N GLY A 9 -3.60 -8.10 -0.71
CA GLY A 9 -4.60 -9.07 -0.28
C GLY A 9 -4.69 -10.25 -1.24
N ASP A 10 -5.39 -11.32 -0.84
CA ASP A 10 -5.51 -12.53 -1.66
C ASP A 10 -6.30 -12.29 -2.95
N ALA A 11 -7.38 -11.53 -2.87
CA ALA A 11 -8.27 -11.29 -4.01
C ALA A 11 -8.36 -9.81 -4.38
N HIS A 12 -7.97 -8.92 -3.48
CA HIS A 12 -8.04 -7.48 -3.67
C HIS A 12 -6.79 -6.84 -3.14
N THR A 13 -6.11 -6.05 -3.96
CA THR A 13 -4.90 -5.35 -3.56
C THR A 13 -5.08 -3.85 -3.80
N GLY A 14 -4.93 -3.06 -2.75
CA GLY A 14 -5.02 -1.60 -2.84
C GLY A 14 -3.68 -1.00 -3.25
N LEU A 15 -3.74 0.01 -4.11
CA LEU A 15 -2.56 0.74 -4.57
C LEU A 15 -2.79 2.24 -4.38
N ALA A 16 -1.78 2.93 -3.89
CA ALA A 16 -1.83 4.39 -3.73
C ALA A 16 -0.49 4.99 -4.14
N VAL A 17 -0.55 6.05 -4.93
CA VAL A 17 0.65 6.75 -5.41
C VAL A 17 0.65 8.16 -4.83
N SER A 18 1.80 8.61 -4.31
CA SER A 18 1.92 9.96 -3.79
C SER A 18 1.83 11.00 -4.91
N ASP A 19 1.44 12.22 -4.53
CA ASP A 19 1.47 13.35 -5.45
C ASP A 19 2.93 13.72 -5.80
N ALA A 20 3.10 14.66 -6.73
CA ALA A 20 4.42 15.06 -7.19
C ALA A 20 5.31 15.63 -6.07
N THR A 21 4.71 16.15 -5.01
CA THR A 21 5.45 16.72 -3.87
C THR A 21 5.77 15.70 -2.79
N ASN A 22 5.28 14.46 -2.92
CA ASN A 22 5.40 13.41 -1.91
C ASN A 22 4.85 13.83 -0.54
N THR A 23 3.75 14.59 -0.57
CA THR A 23 3.12 15.11 0.64
C THR A 23 1.85 14.37 1.01
N ILE A 24 1.03 14.01 0.01
CA ILE A 24 -0.26 13.34 0.20
C ILE A 24 -0.46 12.28 -0.87
N PRO A 25 -1.37 11.31 -0.66
CA PRO A 25 -1.76 10.39 -1.73
C PRO A 25 -2.44 11.16 -2.86
N GLY A 26 -2.00 10.91 -4.10
CA GLY A 26 -2.54 11.59 -5.27
C GLY A 26 -3.47 10.73 -6.11
N TYR A 27 -3.24 9.41 -6.14
CA TYR A 27 -4.05 8.49 -6.93
C TYR A 27 -4.19 7.16 -6.19
N THR A 28 -5.37 6.59 -6.21
CA THR A 28 -5.63 5.29 -5.59
C THR A 28 -6.42 4.40 -6.53
N THR A 29 -6.18 3.10 -6.45
CA THR A 29 -6.93 2.11 -7.21
C THR A 29 -6.89 0.76 -6.51
N THR A 30 -7.68 -0.19 -6.97
CA THR A 30 -7.70 -1.55 -6.43
C THR A 30 -7.56 -2.54 -7.58
N VAL A 31 -6.71 -3.54 -7.41
CA VAL A 31 -6.57 -4.65 -8.35
C VAL A 31 -7.38 -5.82 -7.81
N HIS A 32 -8.35 -6.31 -8.58
CA HIS A 32 -9.20 -7.44 -8.22
C HIS A 32 -8.71 -8.68 -8.94
N SER A 33 -7.82 -9.44 -8.29
CA SER A 33 -7.28 -10.67 -8.88
C SER A 33 -6.64 -11.53 -7.81
N ARG A 34 -6.79 -12.84 -7.94
CA ARG A 34 -6.07 -13.80 -7.11
C ARG A 34 -4.72 -14.17 -7.72
N ARG A 35 -4.47 -13.74 -8.96
CA ARG A 35 -3.22 -13.99 -9.65
C ARG A 35 -2.28 -12.81 -9.48
N LEU A 36 -0.99 -13.10 -9.49
CA LEU A 36 0.04 -12.08 -9.30
C LEU A 36 0.24 -11.19 -10.51
N GLU A 37 0.11 -11.75 -11.71
CA GLU A 37 0.41 -10.99 -12.94
C GLU A 37 -0.39 -9.70 -13.12
N PRO A 38 -1.72 -9.66 -12.91
CA PRO A 38 -2.44 -8.39 -13.02
C PRO A 38 -1.94 -7.33 -12.04
N LEU A 39 -1.50 -7.74 -10.85
CA LEU A 39 -0.91 -6.81 -9.89
C LEU A 39 0.41 -6.25 -10.42
N LEU A 40 1.28 -7.11 -10.93
CA LEU A 40 2.57 -6.68 -11.47
C LEU A 40 2.40 -5.75 -12.67
N GLU A 41 1.40 -6.02 -13.53
CA GLU A 41 1.08 -5.15 -14.64
C GLU A 41 0.62 -3.77 -14.17
N ALA A 42 -0.24 -3.73 -13.14
CA ALA A 42 -0.70 -2.46 -12.58
C ALA A 42 0.45 -1.67 -11.97
N VAL A 43 1.33 -2.34 -11.24
CA VAL A 43 2.50 -1.69 -10.64
C VAL A 43 3.42 -1.15 -11.74
N SER A 44 3.64 -1.93 -12.80
CA SER A 44 4.47 -1.49 -13.92
C SER A 44 3.92 -0.21 -14.56
N ARG A 45 2.60 -0.17 -14.77
CA ARG A 45 1.94 0.99 -15.38
C ARG A 45 2.06 2.23 -14.48
N LEU A 46 1.77 2.06 -13.20
CA LEU A 46 1.84 3.18 -12.26
C LEU A 46 3.28 3.66 -12.08
N ALA A 47 4.24 2.74 -12.05
CA ALA A 47 5.66 3.12 -11.93
C ALA A 47 6.11 3.96 -13.10
N ALA A 48 5.65 3.63 -14.31
CA ALA A 48 5.97 4.40 -15.51
C ALA A 48 5.24 5.75 -15.53
N ASP A 49 3.91 5.72 -15.26
CA ASP A 49 3.07 6.93 -15.37
C ASP A 49 3.44 7.99 -14.34
N TYR A 50 3.82 7.58 -13.13
CA TYR A 50 4.09 8.51 -12.03
C TYR A 50 5.57 8.60 -11.66
N ALA A 51 6.44 7.98 -12.42
CA ALA A 51 7.89 7.96 -12.14
C ALA A 51 8.17 7.51 -10.71
N VAL A 52 7.63 6.36 -10.32
CA VAL A 52 7.77 5.81 -8.97
C VAL A 52 9.24 5.45 -8.71
N THR A 53 9.76 5.89 -7.58
CA THR A 53 11.15 5.66 -7.19
C THR A 53 11.28 4.75 -5.97
N GLU A 54 10.17 4.46 -5.30
CA GLU A 54 10.19 3.65 -4.08
C GLU A 54 8.82 3.00 -3.89
N ILE A 55 8.81 1.77 -3.36
CA ILE A 55 7.58 1.04 -3.07
C ILE A 55 7.50 0.81 -1.56
N VAL A 56 6.32 1.06 -0.97
CA VAL A 56 6.03 0.77 0.42
C VAL A 56 4.97 -0.31 0.44
N LEU A 57 5.30 -1.45 1.04
CA LEU A 57 4.40 -2.61 1.09
C LEU A 57 3.91 -2.79 2.52
N GLY A 58 2.60 -2.82 2.71
CA GLY A 58 2.01 -3.09 4.01
C GLY A 58 2.47 -4.43 4.56
N TYR A 59 2.85 -4.46 5.84
CA TYR A 59 3.36 -5.66 6.48
C TYR A 59 2.41 -6.02 7.63
N PRO A 60 1.48 -6.97 7.40
CA PRO A 60 0.42 -7.26 8.38
C PRO A 60 0.90 -8.18 9.49
N LYS A 61 1.40 -7.59 10.57
CA LYS A 61 1.74 -8.34 11.78
C LYS A 61 0.51 -8.59 12.62
N ASN A 62 0.49 -9.70 13.36
CA ASN A 62 -0.57 -9.96 14.32
C ASN A 62 -0.48 -8.95 15.48
N MET A 63 -1.56 -8.80 16.23
CA MET A 63 -1.62 -7.81 17.32
C MET A 63 -0.54 -8.03 18.39
N ASP A 64 -0.10 -9.27 18.58
CA ASP A 64 0.96 -9.62 19.51
C ASP A 64 2.37 -9.45 18.92
N GLY A 65 2.47 -8.99 17.70
CA GLY A 65 3.76 -8.78 17.03
C GLY A 65 4.29 -9.99 16.27
N THR A 66 3.61 -11.13 16.33
CA THR A 66 4.05 -12.33 15.60
C THR A 66 3.72 -12.19 14.11
N LEU A 67 4.45 -12.95 13.28
CA LEU A 67 4.24 -12.96 11.84
C LEU A 67 3.33 -14.12 11.44
N GLY A 68 2.32 -13.81 10.63
CA GLY A 68 1.42 -14.82 10.12
C GLY A 68 1.62 -15.06 8.64
N GLU A 69 0.71 -15.84 8.05
CA GLU A 69 0.76 -16.21 6.64
C GLU A 69 0.76 -14.97 5.72
N ARG A 70 -0.04 -13.95 6.05
CA ARG A 70 -0.09 -12.73 5.23
C ARG A 70 1.24 -11.97 5.25
N ALA A 71 1.93 -11.99 6.38
CA ALA A 71 3.25 -11.37 6.46
C ALA A 71 4.27 -12.10 5.60
N GLU A 72 4.22 -13.43 5.57
CA GLU A 72 5.09 -14.24 4.71
C GLU A 72 4.84 -13.95 3.24
N LYS A 73 3.55 -13.80 2.84
CA LYS A 73 3.20 -13.44 1.47
C LYS A 73 3.70 -12.05 1.11
N ALA A 74 3.64 -11.11 2.04
CA ALA A 74 4.17 -9.76 1.81
C ALA A 74 5.68 -9.79 1.60
N GLU A 75 6.40 -10.57 2.41
CA GLU A 75 7.84 -10.71 2.25
C GLU A 75 8.21 -11.32 0.89
N ALA A 76 7.47 -12.35 0.46
CA ALA A 76 7.70 -12.96 -0.85
C ALA A 76 7.43 -11.95 -1.97
N LEU A 77 6.34 -11.19 -1.86
CA LEU A 77 6.01 -10.17 -2.85
C LEU A 77 7.09 -9.08 -2.91
N SER A 78 7.64 -8.68 -1.77
CA SER A 78 8.67 -7.63 -1.75
C SER A 78 9.88 -8.04 -2.57
N LYS A 79 10.28 -9.31 -2.50
CA LYS A 79 11.40 -9.82 -3.29
C LYS A 79 11.10 -9.80 -4.78
N VAL A 80 9.88 -10.20 -5.17
CA VAL A 80 9.46 -10.17 -6.57
C VAL A 80 9.49 -8.73 -7.11
N LEU A 81 8.98 -7.78 -6.31
CA LEU A 81 8.95 -6.37 -6.71
C LEU A 81 10.35 -5.79 -6.86
N GLU A 82 11.24 -6.09 -5.93
CA GLU A 82 12.62 -5.62 -6.01
C GLU A 82 13.34 -6.14 -7.26
N GLU A 83 13.16 -7.43 -7.56
CA GLU A 83 13.79 -8.02 -8.73
C GLU A 83 13.18 -7.51 -10.03
N ARG A 84 11.86 -7.39 -10.08
CA ARG A 84 11.15 -7.02 -11.31
C ARG A 84 11.34 -5.54 -11.68
N PHE A 85 11.33 -4.67 -10.70
CA PHE A 85 11.31 -3.22 -10.94
C PHE A 85 12.61 -2.52 -10.56
N ALA A 86 13.53 -3.22 -9.90
CA ALA A 86 14.79 -2.65 -9.42
C ALA A 86 14.59 -1.39 -8.58
N LEU A 87 13.53 -1.37 -7.78
CA LEU A 87 13.19 -0.28 -6.88
C LEU A 87 13.29 -0.75 -5.43
N PRO A 88 13.68 0.14 -4.50
CA PRO A 88 13.65 -0.23 -3.08
C PRO A 88 12.22 -0.49 -2.64
N VAL A 89 12.01 -1.57 -1.89
CA VAL A 89 10.72 -1.94 -1.32
C VAL A 89 10.85 -1.94 0.19
N ARG A 90 10.03 -1.13 0.85
CA ARG A 90 10.03 -1.02 2.30
C ARG A 90 8.78 -1.66 2.88
N LEU A 91 8.95 -2.43 3.95
CA LEU A 91 7.83 -3.05 4.64
C LEU A 91 7.33 -2.09 5.73
N TRP A 92 6.01 -1.88 5.77
CA TRP A 92 5.38 -0.96 6.71
C TRP A 92 4.36 -1.68 7.57
N ASP A 93 4.45 -1.53 8.89
CA ASP A 93 3.55 -2.19 9.84
C ASP A 93 2.13 -1.62 9.74
N GLU A 94 1.19 -2.40 9.21
CA GLU A 94 -0.20 -2.01 9.00
C GLU A 94 -0.97 -1.74 10.29
N ARG A 95 -0.50 -2.22 11.45
CA ARG A 95 -1.20 -2.00 12.71
C ARG A 95 -1.39 -0.52 13.03
N ARG A 96 -0.63 0.36 12.37
CA ARG A 96 -0.69 1.81 12.58
C ARG A 96 -1.84 2.50 11.84
N THR A 97 -2.46 1.84 10.84
CA THR A 97 -3.36 2.54 9.92
C THR A 97 -4.72 1.86 9.67
N THR A 98 -4.84 0.55 9.80
CA THR A 98 -5.98 -0.22 9.30
C THR A 98 -7.32 0.13 9.97
N ILE A 99 -7.32 0.42 11.27
CA ILE A 99 -8.54 0.70 12.03
C ILE A 99 -9.25 1.96 11.50
N ASP A 100 -8.48 2.96 11.14
CA ASP A 100 -9.03 4.24 10.66
C ASP A 100 -9.73 4.10 9.31
N ALA A 101 -9.23 3.21 8.43
CA ALA A 101 -9.86 2.97 7.14
C ALA A 101 -11.29 2.46 7.30
N HIS A 102 -11.51 1.52 8.21
CA HIS A 102 -12.85 0.98 8.46
C HIS A 102 -13.79 2.03 9.06
N ALA A 103 -13.30 2.85 9.98
CA ALA A 103 -14.10 3.91 10.59
C ALA A 103 -14.58 4.92 9.54
N ILE A 104 -13.71 5.33 8.63
CA ILE A 104 -14.04 6.27 7.56
C ILE A 104 -15.16 5.71 6.67
N LEU A 105 -15.08 4.43 6.30
CA LEU A 105 -16.06 3.82 5.41
C LEU A 105 -17.42 3.60 6.08
N PHE A 106 -17.44 3.30 7.37
CA PHE A 106 -18.70 3.22 8.11
C PHE A 106 -19.43 4.56 8.13
N GLN A 107 -18.70 5.64 8.29
CA GLN A 107 -19.28 6.98 8.26
C GLN A 107 -19.84 7.36 6.89
N SER A 108 -19.27 6.85 5.82
CA SER A 108 -19.72 7.17 4.46
C SER A 108 -20.93 6.36 4.01
N GLY A 109 -21.34 5.31 4.73
CA GLY A 109 -22.56 4.54 4.45
C GLY A 109 -22.56 3.73 3.17
N LYS A 110 -21.41 3.32 2.67
CA LYS A 110 -21.31 2.53 1.45
C LYS A 110 -21.79 1.10 1.68
N ASN A 111 -22.29 0.45 0.60
CA ASN A 111 -22.71 -0.94 0.70
C ASN A 111 -21.48 -1.87 0.84
N GLY A 112 -21.70 -3.12 1.30
CA GLY A 112 -20.61 -4.02 1.69
C GLY A 112 -19.60 -4.31 0.58
N LYS A 113 -20.07 -4.51 -0.66
CA LYS A 113 -19.18 -4.85 -1.78
C LYS A 113 -18.31 -3.66 -2.19
N LYS A 114 -18.92 -2.48 -2.29
CA LYS A 114 -18.17 -1.25 -2.60
C LYS A 114 -17.24 -0.89 -1.46
N ARG A 115 -17.69 -1.11 -0.20
CA ARG A 115 -16.83 -0.84 0.95
C ARG A 115 -15.56 -1.69 0.94
N LYS A 116 -15.65 -2.96 0.51
CA LYS A 116 -14.49 -3.85 0.48
C LYS A 116 -13.41 -3.33 -0.46
N GLY A 117 -13.79 -2.95 -1.68
CA GLY A 117 -12.83 -2.37 -2.63
C GLY A 117 -12.29 -1.04 -2.16
N MET A 118 -13.14 -0.20 -1.54
CA MET A 118 -12.71 1.10 -1.01
C MET A 118 -11.81 0.93 0.23
N VAL A 119 -12.06 -0.12 1.04
CA VAL A 119 -11.19 -0.40 2.20
C VAL A 119 -9.77 -0.66 1.73
N ASP A 120 -9.57 -1.45 0.69
CA ASP A 120 -8.24 -1.75 0.18
C ASP A 120 -7.54 -0.50 -0.34
N ALA A 121 -8.25 0.34 -1.10
CA ALA A 121 -7.69 1.59 -1.62
C ALA A 121 -7.42 2.59 -0.49
N VAL A 122 -8.34 2.71 0.47
CA VAL A 122 -8.15 3.59 1.63
C VAL A 122 -7.03 3.10 2.51
N ALA A 123 -6.93 1.77 2.73
CA ALA A 123 -5.83 1.20 3.51
C ALA A 123 -4.48 1.50 2.88
N ALA A 124 -4.37 1.37 1.55
CA ALA A 124 -3.13 1.73 0.84
C ALA A 124 -2.81 3.22 0.99
N SER A 125 -3.82 4.09 0.93
CA SER A 125 -3.64 5.53 1.14
C SER A 125 -3.13 5.83 2.55
N LEU A 126 -3.65 5.15 3.56
CA LEU A 126 -3.23 5.37 4.94
C LEU A 126 -1.82 4.84 5.20
N ILE A 127 -1.46 3.71 4.57
CA ILE A 127 -0.08 3.23 4.59
C ILE A 127 0.83 4.31 4.02
N LEU A 128 0.46 4.87 2.88
CA LEU A 128 1.24 5.91 2.22
C LEU A 128 1.35 7.17 3.09
N GLU A 129 0.24 7.66 3.65
CA GLU A 129 0.27 8.81 4.53
C GLU A 129 1.18 8.61 5.74
N GLY A 130 1.07 7.44 6.38
CA GLY A 130 1.92 7.11 7.52
C GLY A 130 3.39 7.11 7.16
N TYR A 131 3.72 6.53 6.02
CA TYR A 131 5.09 6.47 5.54
C TYR A 131 5.62 7.85 5.16
N LEU A 132 4.83 8.68 4.49
CA LEU A 132 5.23 10.03 4.12
C LEU A 132 5.48 10.90 5.36
N THR A 133 4.64 10.77 6.38
CA THR A 133 4.82 11.47 7.64
C THR A 133 6.12 11.03 8.32
N TYR A 134 6.36 9.72 8.35
CA TYR A 134 7.59 9.16 8.92
C TYR A 134 8.82 9.71 8.21
N ARG A 135 8.81 9.76 6.88
CA ARG A 135 9.93 10.31 6.11
C ARG A 135 10.19 11.77 6.43
N LYS A 136 9.16 12.59 6.55
CA LYS A 136 9.31 14.00 6.90
C LYS A 136 9.95 14.16 8.27
N GLU A 137 9.54 13.35 9.24
CA GLU A 137 10.12 13.39 10.57
C GLU A 137 11.59 13.01 10.56
N GLN A 138 11.96 12.00 9.77
CA GLN A 138 13.36 11.60 9.62
C GLN A 138 14.20 12.72 8.99
N GLU A 139 13.66 13.39 7.98
CA GLU A 139 14.34 14.51 7.34
C GLU A 139 14.58 15.67 8.30
N ARG A 140 13.66 15.91 9.26
CA ARG A 140 13.82 16.97 10.26
C ARG A 140 14.92 16.68 11.28
N HIS A 141 15.21 15.42 11.53
CA HIS A 141 16.21 15.01 12.50
C HIS A 141 17.59 14.76 11.90
N ASP A 142 17.66 14.76 10.58
CA ASP A 142 18.91 14.67 9.85
C ASP A 142 19.42 16.08 9.51
#